data_dbe5c625173890954d48c8df733ec89b
#
_entry.id   dbe5c625173890954d48c8df733ec89b
#
_cell.length_a   1.000
_cell.length_b   1.000
_cell.length_c   1.000
_cell.angle_alpha   90.00
_cell.angle_beta   90.00
_cell.angle_gamma   90.00
#
_symmetry.space_group_name_H-M   'P 1'
#
loop_
_entity.id
_entity.type
_entity.pdbx_description
1 polymer ?
#
loop_
_entity_poly.entity_id
_entity_poly.type
_entity_poly.pdbx_seq_one_letter_code
_entity_poly.pdbx_strand_id
1 'polypeptide(L)'
;MKNLKFIFLVLLFSCINLETSNMSEGTEKAYFGGGCFWCMEPPFEVLDGVIEATSGYMGGETENPTYEEVSMGNTGHVEVVEIEFDPNIITYSELLEVFWRNIDPTALNYQFADVGSQYRTEIFTVGSQPVSYTHLTLPTKA
;
A
#
# COMPACT_ATOMS: atom_id res chain seq x y z
N MET A 1 -48.64 41.61 -40.70
CA MET A 1 -47.46 40.79 -41.07
C MET A 1 -46.55 40.81 -39.85
N LYS A 2 -46.53 39.69 -39.08
CA LYS A 2 -45.86 39.61 -37.78
C LYS A 2 -44.52 38.84 -37.97
N ASN A 3 -43.42 39.52 -37.68
CA ASN A 3 -42.06 38.94 -37.75
C ASN A 3 -41.86 38.07 -36.48
N LEU A 4 -41.79 36.77 -36.69
CA LEU A 4 -41.42 35.78 -35.64
C LEU A 4 -39.91 35.63 -35.63
N LYS A 5 -39.24 36.22 -34.62
CA LYS A 5 -37.80 36.01 -34.37
C LYS A 5 -37.61 34.70 -33.68
N PHE A 6 -36.99 33.74 -34.38
CA PHE A 6 -36.53 32.46 -33.81
C PHE A 6 -35.26 32.72 -33.00
N ILE A 7 -35.35 32.61 -31.69
CA ILE A 7 -34.18 32.65 -30.78
C ILE A 7 -33.63 31.24 -30.71
N PHE A 8 -32.47 31.02 -31.33
CA PHE A 8 -31.75 29.75 -31.24
C PHE A 8 -30.97 29.73 -29.91
N LEU A 9 -31.49 29.04 -28.91
CA LEU A 9 -30.81 28.81 -27.62
C LEU A 9 -29.79 27.69 -27.79
N VAL A 10 -28.52 28.04 -27.98
CA VAL A 10 -27.41 27.09 -28.00
C VAL A 10 -27.10 26.68 -26.55
N LEU A 11 -27.57 25.49 -26.14
CA LEU A 11 -27.16 24.86 -24.91
C LEU A 11 -25.74 24.31 -25.11
N LEU A 12 -24.75 25.02 -24.57
CA LEU A 12 -23.39 24.51 -24.41
C LEU A 12 -23.42 23.43 -23.33
N PHE A 13 -23.47 22.19 -23.77
CA PHE A 13 -23.23 21.04 -22.90
C PHE A 13 -21.73 21.00 -22.61
N SER A 14 -21.33 21.60 -21.49
CA SER A 14 -19.98 21.48 -20.95
C SER A 14 -19.81 20.04 -20.45
N CYS A 15 -19.14 19.20 -21.23
CA CYS A 15 -18.68 17.89 -20.77
C CYS A 15 -17.65 18.12 -19.67
N ILE A 16 -18.09 18.09 -18.43
CA ILE A 16 -17.21 17.91 -17.28
C ILE A 16 -16.75 16.45 -17.35
N ASN A 17 -15.55 16.24 -17.85
CA ASN A 17 -14.85 14.97 -17.65
C ASN A 17 -14.56 14.85 -16.15
N LEU A 18 -15.44 14.19 -15.44
CA LEU A 18 -15.18 13.68 -14.12
C LEU A 18 -14.23 12.49 -14.33
N GLU A 19 -12.95 12.71 -14.17
CA GLU A 19 -12.01 11.61 -13.95
C GLU A 19 -12.42 10.98 -12.63
N THR A 20 -13.32 10.00 -12.71
CA THR A 20 -13.54 9.05 -11.63
C THR A 20 -12.25 8.25 -11.52
N SER A 21 -11.42 8.58 -10.53
CA SER A 21 -10.49 7.62 -9.99
C SER A 21 -11.33 6.38 -9.65
N ASN A 22 -11.17 5.31 -10.41
CA ASN A 22 -11.73 4.00 -10.11
C ASN A 22 -11.03 3.47 -8.84
N MET A 23 -11.43 3.99 -7.68
CA MET A 23 -11.38 3.21 -6.46
C MET A 23 -12.52 2.21 -6.60
N SER A 24 -12.21 0.92 -6.70
CA SER A 24 -13.22 -0.12 -6.67
C SER A 24 -13.99 0.07 -5.35
N GLU A 25 -15.30 0.30 -5.44
CA GLU A 25 -16.15 0.45 -4.27
C GLU A 25 -16.02 -0.80 -3.41
N GLY A 26 -15.29 -0.69 -2.29
CA GLY A 26 -15.24 -1.72 -1.26
C GLY A 26 -13.89 -2.37 -0.99
N THR A 27 -12.77 -2.01 -1.66
CA THR A 27 -11.45 -2.56 -1.32
C THR A 27 -10.68 -1.66 -0.34
N GLU A 28 -9.82 -2.28 0.47
CA GLU A 28 -8.89 -1.62 1.39
C GLU A 28 -7.44 -1.98 1.05
N LYS A 29 -6.49 -1.23 1.62
CA LYS A 29 -5.06 -1.46 1.42
C LYS A 29 -4.33 -1.61 2.75
N ALA A 30 -3.41 -2.57 2.79
CA ALA A 30 -2.46 -2.78 3.88
C ALA A 30 -1.02 -2.71 3.34
N TYR A 31 -0.07 -2.26 4.17
CA TYR A 31 1.32 -2.08 3.77
C TYR A 31 2.24 -2.68 4.82
N PHE A 32 2.97 -3.72 4.46
CA PHE A 32 3.82 -4.48 5.38
C PHE A 32 5.26 -4.54 4.88
N GLY A 33 6.21 -4.13 5.72
CA GLY A 33 7.63 -4.34 5.55
C GLY A 33 8.12 -5.44 6.49
N GLY A 34 8.86 -6.42 5.98
CA GLY A 34 9.30 -7.56 6.77
C GLY A 34 10.31 -8.45 6.05
N GLY A 35 11.37 -7.85 5.52
CA GLY A 35 12.39 -8.53 4.73
C GLY A 35 12.24 -8.29 3.23
N CYS A 36 12.76 -9.21 2.44
CA CYS A 36 12.67 -9.16 1.00
C CYS A 36 11.20 -9.22 0.55
N PHE A 37 10.75 -8.20 -0.17
CA PHE A 37 9.37 -8.10 -0.64
C PHE A 37 8.96 -9.27 -1.55
N TRP A 38 9.87 -9.84 -2.36
CA TRP A 38 9.59 -11.03 -3.17
C TRP A 38 9.32 -12.29 -2.32
N CYS A 39 9.79 -12.31 -1.07
CA CYS A 39 9.47 -13.37 -0.11
C CYS A 39 8.15 -13.10 0.61
N MET A 40 7.76 -11.82 0.68
CA MET A 40 6.55 -11.38 1.38
C MET A 40 5.29 -11.43 0.50
N GLU A 41 5.37 -11.29 -0.82
CA GLU A 41 4.21 -11.35 -1.72
C GLU A 41 3.47 -12.71 -1.68
N PRO A 42 4.15 -13.86 -1.89
CA PRO A 42 3.46 -15.15 -2.07
C PRO A 42 2.54 -15.57 -0.89
N PRO A 43 2.87 -15.31 0.38
CA PRO A 43 1.97 -15.60 1.49
C PRO A 43 0.62 -14.88 1.43
N PHE A 44 0.56 -13.71 0.79
CA PHE A 44 -0.66 -12.92 0.66
C PHE A 44 -1.42 -13.22 -0.63
N GLU A 45 -0.72 -13.44 -1.75
CA GLU A 45 -1.33 -13.73 -3.05
C GLU A 45 -2.25 -14.95 -3.05
N VAL A 46 -2.01 -15.92 -2.15
CA VAL A 46 -2.79 -17.15 -2.06
C VAL A 46 -4.03 -17.04 -1.19
N LEU A 47 -4.29 -15.90 -0.56
CA LEU A 47 -5.40 -15.71 0.37
C LEU A 47 -6.68 -15.33 -0.37
N ASP A 48 -7.77 -16.02 -0.05
CA ASP A 48 -9.10 -15.60 -0.51
C ASP A 48 -9.40 -14.19 0.03
N GLY A 49 -9.80 -13.28 -0.84
CA GLY A 49 -10.10 -11.89 -0.50
C GLY A 49 -8.93 -10.92 -0.76
N VAL A 50 -7.71 -11.39 -0.95
CA VAL A 50 -6.62 -10.58 -1.51
C VAL A 50 -6.81 -10.45 -3.02
N ILE A 51 -6.80 -9.22 -3.51
CA ILE A 51 -7.00 -8.89 -4.93
C ILE A 51 -5.65 -8.79 -5.61
N GLU A 52 -4.70 -8.11 -4.96
CA GLU A 52 -3.34 -7.92 -5.48
C GLU A 52 -2.37 -7.74 -4.31
N ALA A 53 -1.15 -8.27 -4.46
CA ALA A 53 -0.01 -7.99 -3.61
C ALA A 53 1.11 -7.43 -4.50
N THR A 54 1.57 -6.21 -4.19
CA THR A 54 2.51 -5.46 -5.04
C THR A 54 3.71 -5.00 -4.25
N SER A 55 4.91 -5.37 -4.70
CA SER A 55 6.18 -4.90 -4.11
C SER A 55 6.42 -3.42 -4.34
N GLY A 56 6.96 -2.73 -3.34
CA GLY A 56 7.28 -1.31 -3.41
C GLY A 56 8.19 -0.84 -2.28
N TYR A 57 8.29 0.47 -2.14
CA TYR A 57 9.15 1.12 -1.14
C TYR A 57 8.38 2.19 -0.38
N MET A 58 8.54 2.22 0.96
CA MET A 58 7.91 3.24 1.82
C MET A 58 8.85 3.71 2.93
N GLY A 59 8.53 4.84 3.54
CA GLY A 59 9.14 5.35 4.77
C GLY A 59 10.46 6.09 4.58
N GLY A 60 11.03 6.14 3.38
CA GLY A 60 12.24 6.89 3.06
C GLY A 60 11.98 8.32 2.56
N GLU A 61 13.07 9.07 2.37
CA GLU A 61 13.01 10.47 1.91
C GLU A 61 13.37 10.62 0.43
N THR A 62 13.98 9.61 -0.19
CA THR A 62 14.36 9.66 -1.61
C THR A 62 13.11 9.54 -2.49
N GLU A 63 12.88 10.53 -3.35
CA GLU A 63 11.78 10.48 -4.31
C GLU A 63 12.08 9.49 -5.45
N ASN A 64 11.12 8.61 -5.76
CA ASN A 64 11.21 7.61 -6.83
C ASN A 64 12.52 6.80 -6.80
N PRO A 65 12.85 6.14 -5.66
CA PRO A 65 14.11 5.43 -5.52
C PRO A 65 14.17 4.23 -6.48
N THR A 66 15.35 3.96 -7.00
CA THR A 66 15.62 2.74 -7.75
C THR A 66 15.88 1.57 -6.79
N TYR A 67 15.78 0.34 -7.31
CA TYR A 67 16.10 -0.86 -6.55
C TYR A 67 17.55 -0.84 -6.02
N GLU A 68 18.50 -0.40 -6.84
CA GLU A 68 19.90 -0.31 -6.46
C GLU A 68 20.12 0.67 -5.30
N GLU A 69 19.46 1.83 -5.33
CA GLU A 69 19.56 2.84 -4.27
C GLU A 69 18.99 2.31 -2.95
N VAL A 70 17.83 1.66 -2.96
CA VAL A 70 17.25 1.06 -1.75
C VAL A 70 18.12 -0.08 -1.23
N SER A 71 18.61 -0.94 -2.11
CA SER A 71 19.48 -2.08 -1.75
C SER A 71 20.79 -1.63 -1.10
N MET A 72 21.30 -0.43 -1.43
CA MET A 72 22.47 0.18 -0.75
C MET A 72 22.16 0.65 0.67
N GLY A 73 20.87 0.69 1.09
CA GLY A 73 20.45 1.08 2.42
C GLY A 73 20.52 2.59 2.73
N ASN A 74 20.68 3.45 1.72
CA ASN A 74 20.93 4.90 1.90
C ASN A 74 19.67 5.76 1.78
N THR A 75 18.55 5.21 1.34
CA THR A 75 17.33 5.96 1.02
C THR A 75 16.40 6.15 2.20
N GLY A 76 16.59 5.38 3.27
CA GLY A 76 15.67 5.29 4.40
C GLY A 76 14.41 4.46 4.12
N HIS A 77 14.18 4.07 2.86
CA HIS A 77 13.04 3.24 2.50
C HIS A 77 13.13 1.82 3.06
N VAL A 78 11.95 1.23 3.26
CA VAL A 78 11.74 -0.19 3.54
C VAL A 78 11.19 -0.85 2.28
N GLU A 79 11.61 -2.08 2.01
CA GLU A 79 10.92 -2.96 1.10
C GLU A 79 9.57 -3.33 1.70
N VAL A 80 8.48 -3.06 0.99
CA VAL A 80 7.11 -3.31 1.46
C VAL A 80 6.31 -4.06 0.42
N VAL A 81 5.28 -4.75 0.90
CA VAL A 81 4.21 -5.26 0.06
C VAL A 81 2.96 -4.46 0.34
N GLU A 82 2.38 -3.83 -0.70
CA GLU A 82 1.03 -3.31 -0.70
C GLU A 82 0.07 -4.46 -0.96
N ILE A 83 -0.94 -4.61 -0.13
CA ILE A 83 -1.96 -5.65 -0.25
C ILE A 83 -3.30 -4.96 -0.43
N GLU A 84 -3.88 -5.09 -1.63
CA GLU A 84 -5.25 -4.70 -1.88
C GLU A 84 -6.17 -5.88 -1.59
N PHE A 85 -7.20 -5.68 -0.75
CA PHE A 85 -8.08 -6.75 -0.28
C PHE A 85 -9.53 -6.31 -0.15
N ASP A 86 -10.45 -7.27 -0.22
CA ASP A 86 -11.88 -7.09 0.07
C ASP A 86 -12.13 -7.35 1.58
N PRO A 87 -12.44 -6.32 2.38
CA PRO A 87 -12.65 -6.45 3.81
C PRO A 87 -13.89 -7.27 4.20
N ASN A 88 -14.76 -7.59 3.23
CA ASN A 88 -15.90 -8.49 3.46
C ASN A 88 -15.50 -9.97 3.39
N ILE A 89 -14.33 -10.29 2.80
CA ILE A 89 -13.84 -11.66 2.61
C ILE A 89 -12.69 -11.95 3.59
N ILE A 90 -11.73 -11.03 3.71
CA ILE A 90 -10.59 -11.14 4.63
C ILE A 90 -10.41 -9.84 5.41
N THR A 91 -10.19 -9.96 6.70
CA THR A 91 -10.00 -8.80 7.57
C THR A 91 -8.53 -8.38 7.65
N TYR A 92 -8.29 -7.11 7.98
CA TYR A 92 -6.93 -6.62 8.24
C TYR A 92 -6.23 -7.42 9.35
N SER A 93 -6.96 -7.89 10.37
CA SER A 93 -6.40 -8.72 11.45
C SER A 93 -5.92 -10.08 10.95
N GLU A 94 -6.59 -10.69 9.99
CA GLU A 94 -6.16 -11.95 9.38
C GLU A 94 -4.91 -11.72 8.52
N LEU A 95 -4.81 -10.61 7.78
CA LEU A 95 -3.59 -10.22 7.08
C LEU A 95 -2.41 -10.03 8.05
N LEU A 96 -2.64 -9.38 9.21
CA LEU A 96 -1.62 -9.24 10.25
C LEU A 96 -1.17 -10.60 10.82
N GLU A 97 -2.07 -11.57 10.99
CA GLU A 97 -1.68 -12.91 11.41
C GLU A 97 -0.76 -13.60 10.40
N VAL A 98 -1.04 -13.45 9.11
CA VAL A 98 -0.17 -13.97 8.06
C VAL A 98 1.19 -13.26 8.09
N PHE A 99 1.20 -11.92 8.21
CA PHE A 99 2.41 -11.13 8.35
C PHE A 99 3.31 -11.65 9.48
N TRP A 100 2.77 -11.76 10.71
CA TRP A 100 3.54 -12.18 11.89
C TRP A 100 4.08 -13.60 11.80
N ARG A 101 3.46 -14.47 11.01
CA ARG A 101 3.93 -15.86 10.80
C ARG A 101 5.08 -15.95 9.80
N ASN A 102 5.27 -14.92 8.98
CA ASN A 102 6.25 -14.92 7.89
C ASN A 102 7.48 -14.07 8.17
N ILE A 103 7.60 -13.49 9.36
CA ILE A 103 8.75 -12.66 9.78
C ILE A 103 9.33 -13.13 11.12
N ASP A 104 10.56 -12.69 11.43
CA ASP A 104 11.07 -12.64 12.79
C ASP A 104 10.76 -11.27 13.41
N PRO A 105 9.74 -11.14 14.29
CA PRO A 105 9.35 -9.85 14.85
C PRO A 105 10.38 -9.27 15.84
N THR A 106 11.42 -10.03 16.17
CA THR A 106 12.50 -9.60 17.08
C THR A 106 13.73 -9.12 16.33
N ALA A 107 13.75 -9.26 15.01
CA ALA A 107 14.85 -8.83 14.16
C ALA A 107 14.89 -7.29 14.03
N LEU A 108 16.08 -6.70 14.18
CA LEU A 108 16.30 -5.27 13.99
C LEU A 108 17.17 -5.06 12.73
N ASN A 109 16.63 -4.38 11.72
CA ASN A 109 17.31 -4.13 10.45
C ASN A 109 17.82 -5.39 9.73
N TYR A 110 17.11 -6.49 9.86
CA TYR A 110 17.32 -7.70 9.07
C TYR A 110 16.08 -8.59 9.12
N GLN A 111 15.96 -9.51 8.16
CA GLN A 111 15.04 -10.64 8.21
C GLN A 111 15.73 -11.85 7.61
N PHE A 112 15.84 -12.93 8.40
CA PHE A 112 16.51 -14.16 8.01
C PHE A 112 17.94 -13.93 7.48
N ALA A 113 18.17 -14.06 6.18
CA ALA A 113 19.45 -13.86 5.51
C ALA A 113 19.64 -12.43 4.99
N ASP A 114 18.60 -11.63 4.90
CA ASP A 114 18.62 -10.29 4.34
C ASP A 114 18.96 -9.26 5.41
N VAL A 115 20.11 -8.61 5.29
CA VAL A 115 20.65 -7.67 6.29
C VAL A 115 20.66 -6.25 5.73
N GLY A 116 20.04 -5.33 6.45
CA GLY A 116 19.96 -3.92 6.11
C GLY A 116 18.69 -3.26 6.63
N SER A 117 18.71 -1.93 6.80
CA SER A 117 17.56 -1.17 7.28
C SER A 117 16.35 -1.25 6.36
N GLN A 118 16.56 -1.52 5.07
CA GLN A 118 15.51 -1.73 4.08
C GLN A 118 14.69 -3.00 4.34
N TYR A 119 15.20 -3.94 5.13
CA TYR A 119 14.54 -5.21 5.49
C TYR A 119 13.94 -5.21 6.90
N ARG A 120 13.88 -4.04 7.56
CA ARG A 120 13.29 -3.95 8.89
C ARG A 120 11.80 -4.27 8.89
N THR A 121 11.32 -4.75 10.03
CA THR A 121 9.89 -4.94 10.26
C THR A 121 9.21 -3.60 10.44
N GLU A 122 8.21 -3.29 9.62
CA GLU A 122 7.43 -2.07 9.71
C GLU A 122 6.01 -2.26 9.16
N ILE A 123 5.03 -1.59 9.78
CA ILE A 123 3.64 -1.56 9.31
C ILE A 123 3.31 -0.10 9.04
N PHE A 124 2.91 0.21 7.80
CA PHE A 124 2.54 1.56 7.41
C PHE A 124 1.03 1.73 7.42
N THR A 125 0.57 2.87 7.92
CA THR A 125 -0.84 3.26 7.84
C THR A 125 -0.98 4.42 6.87
N VAL A 126 -1.94 4.32 5.95
CA VAL A 126 -2.25 5.37 4.97
C VAL A 126 -3.68 5.84 5.17
N GLY A 127 -3.85 7.16 5.38
CA GLY A 127 -5.17 7.77 5.58
C GLY A 127 -5.74 7.62 6.99
N SER A 128 -7.06 7.58 7.09
CA SER A 128 -7.82 7.56 8.35
C SER A 128 -8.00 6.17 8.97
N GLN A 129 -7.19 5.19 8.60
CA GLN A 129 -7.22 3.87 9.23
C GLN A 129 -6.95 3.99 10.75
N PRO A 130 -7.53 3.12 11.60
CA PRO A 130 -7.45 3.30 13.05
C PRO A 130 -6.00 3.42 13.52
N VAL A 131 -5.74 4.48 14.28
CA VAL A 131 -4.43 4.96 14.77
C VAL A 131 -3.65 3.94 15.61
N SER A 132 -4.20 2.77 15.93
CA SER A 132 -3.56 1.76 16.76
C SER A 132 -2.38 1.03 16.11
N TYR A 133 -2.03 1.34 14.86
CA TYR A 133 -0.97 0.65 14.10
C TYR A 133 0.13 1.56 13.56
N THR A 134 0.22 2.81 14.01
CA THR A 134 1.34 3.67 13.67
C THR A 134 2.60 3.18 14.38
N HIS A 135 3.54 2.63 13.63
CA HIS A 135 4.86 2.17 14.08
C HIS A 135 4.84 1.20 15.26
N LEU A 136 4.53 -0.07 15.00
CA LEU A 136 4.93 -1.15 15.90
C LEU A 136 6.39 -1.51 15.60
N THR A 137 7.33 -0.75 16.14
CA THR A 137 8.67 -1.28 16.37
C THR A 137 8.56 -2.21 17.57
N LEU A 138 8.61 -3.52 17.31
CA LEU A 138 8.67 -4.49 18.39
C LEU A 138 9.97 -4.32 19.16
N PRO A 139 9.95 -4.38 20.53
CA PRO A 139 11.16 -4.24 21.31
C PRO A 139 12.12 -5.36 20.96
N THR A 140 13.31 -5.00 20.48
CA THR A 140 14.41 -5.93 20.34
C THR A 140 14.71 -6.57 21.70
N LYS A 141 14.86 -7.88 21.77
CA LYS A 141 15.38 -8.52 22.97
C LYS A 141 16.77 -7.94 23.25
N ALA A 142 16.93 -7.33 24.43
CA ALA A 142 18.22 -6.98 24.98
C ALA A 142 19.03 -8.23 25.33
#